data_a97a078109e41912a39ab7d6e8e52db5
#
_entry.id   a97a078109e41912a39ab7d6e8e52db5
#
_cell.length_a   1.000
_cell.length_b   1.000
_cell.length_c   1.000
_cell.angle_alpha   90.00
_cell.angle_beta   90.00
_cell.angle_gamma   90.00
#
_symmetry.space_group_name_H-M   'P 1'
#
loop_
_entity.id
_entity.type
_entity.pdbx_description
1 polymer ?
#
loop_
_entity_poly.entity_id
_entity_poly.type
_entity_poly.pdbx_seq_one_letter_code
_entity_poly.pdbx_strand_id
1 'polypeptide(L)'
;MQFCNWSTQEEKRTMTPELHAKIDNLVKSNKIIVFMKGSKLMPQCGFSNNAVQILNALGVPYETVDVLEDFEIRQGIKEYSNWPTIPQVFINGEFIGGSDILIELYQSGELQQLVEVALAS
;
A
#
# COMPACT_ATOMS: atom_id res chain seq x y z
N MET A 1 -24.30 22.13 -16.00
CA MET A 1 -24.96 21.47 -14.92
C MET A 1 -24.67 20.02 -14.86
N GLN A 2 -25.23 19.30 -15.77
CA GLN A 2 -24.99 17.87 -15.83
C GLN A 2 -23.54 17.56 -16.13
N PHE A 3 -22.89 18.43 -16.85
CA PHE A 3 -21.48 18.22 -17.18
C PHE A 3 -20.62 18.19 -15.94
N CYS A 4 -20.90 19.05 -14.98
CA CYS A 4 -20.11 19.08 -13.75
C CYS A 4 -20.29 17.79 -12.98
N ASN A 5 -21.52 17.30 -12.93
CA ASN A 5 -21.79 16.04 -12.26
C ASN A 5 -21.10 14.88 -12.95
N TRP A 6 -21.07 14.94 -14.27
CA TRP A 6 -20.40 13.96 -15.09
C TRP A 6 -18.92 13.88 -14.73
N SER A 7 -18.26 15.03 -14.78
CA SER A 7 -16.81 15.07 -14.50
C SER A 7 -16.52 14.55 -13.10
N THR A 8 -17.35 14.97 -12.13
CA THR A 8 -17.14 14.53 -10.77
C THR A 8 -17.30 13.04 -10.63
N GLN A 9 -18.28 12.46 -11.31
CA GLN A 9 -18.51 11.03 -11.24
C GLN A 9 -17.39 10.27 -11.92
N GLU A 10 -16.90 10.77 -13.04
CA GLU A 10 -15.80 10.12 -13.72
C GLU A 10 -14.53 10.16 -12.89
N GLU A 11 -14.27 11.28 -12.24
CA GLU A 11 -13.12 11.39 -11.36
C GLU A 11 -13.19 10.41 -10.21
N LYS A 12 -14.39 10.17 -9.69
CA LYS A 12 -14.58 9.22 -8.62
C LYS A 12 -14.48 7.78 -9.08
N ARG A 13 -14.63 7.55 -10.37
CA ARG A 13 -14.57 6.20 -10.94
C ARG A 13 -13.19 5.92 -11.48
N THR A 14 -12.19 6.15 -10.66
CA THR A 14 -10.82 5.84 -11.04
C THR A 14 -10.62 4.34 -11.11
N MET A 15 -11.37 3.59 -10.30
CA MET A 15 -11.20 2.15 -10.23
C MET A 15 -11.97 1.47 -11.35
N THR A 16 -11.25 1.06 -12.39
CA THR A 16 -11.81 0.23 -13.46
C THR A 16 -11.57 -1.24 -13.12
N PRO A 17 -12.28 -2.17 -13.78
CA PRO A 17 -11.99 -3.59 -13.58
C PRO A 17 -10.54 -3.95 -13.86
N GLU A 18 -9.94 -3.33 -14.87
CA GLU A 18 -8.54 -3.57 -15.21
C GLU A 18 -7.60 -3.09 -14.13
N LEU A 19 -7.86 -1.90 -13.60
CA LEU A 19 -7.03 -1.35 -12.53
C LEU A 19 -7.19 -2.18 -11.25
N HIS A 20 -8.41 -2.58 -10.93
CA HIS A 20 -8.66 -3.43 -9.77
C HIS A 20 -7.88 -4.74 -9.89
N ALA A 21 -7.93 -5.36 -11.06
CA ALA A 21 -7.20 -6.61 -11.30
C ALA A 21 -5.70 -6.42 -11.17
N LYS A 22 -5.18 -5.29 -11.66
CA LYS A 22 -3.76 -4.98 -11.55
C LYS A 22 -3.32 -4.84 -10.10
N ILE A 23 -4.08 -4.08 -9.32
CA ILE A 23 -3.77 -3.89 -7.90
C ILE A 23 -3.92 -5.20 -7.14
N ASP A 24 -4.99 -5.92 -7.38
CA ASP A 24 -5.25 -7.20 -6.71
C ASP A 24 -4.13 -8.20 -7.00
N ASN A 25 -3.65 -8.23 -8.24
CA ASN A 25 -2.54 -9.09 -8.61
C ASN A 25 -1.25 -8.72 -7.87
N LEU A 26 -0.96 -7.42 -7.77
CA LEU A 26 0.22 -6.97 -7.01
C LEU A 26 0.13 -7.38 -5.55
N VAL A 27 -1.04 -7.20 -4.95
CA VAL A 27 -1.26 -7.51 -3.54
C VAL A 27 -1.17 -9.02 -3.29
N LYS A 28 -1.74 -9.82 -4.18
CA LYS A 28 -1.80 -11.27 -4.01
C LYS A 28 -0.51 -11.98 -4.41
N SER A 29 0.29 -11.36 -5.27
CA SER A 29 1.53 -11.96 -5.76
C SER A 29 2.71 -11.79 -4.82
N ASN A 30 2.58 -10.93 -3.83
CA ASN A 30 3.69 -10.60 -2.93
C ASN A 30 3.27 -10.85 -1.49
N LYS A 31 4.13 -11.50 -0.72
CA LYS A 31 3.86 -11.76 0.69
C LYS A 31 3.80 -10.47 1.49
N ILE A 32 4.67 -9.53 1.17
CA ILE A 32 4.72 -8.22 1.80
C ILE A 32 4.90 -7.19 0.70
N ILE A 33 3.99 -6.22 0.61
CA ILE A 33 4.09 -5.17 -0.39
C ILE A 33 3.67 -3.84 0.23
N VAL A 34 4.37 -2.78 -0.15
CA VAL A 34 4.13 -1.44 0.34
C VAL A 34 3.85 -0.52 -0.84
N PHE A 35 2.71 0.15 -0.80
CA PHE A 35 2.41 1.22 -1.75
C PHE A 35 2.84 2.52 -1.09
N MET A 36 3.82 3.18 -1.67
CA MET A 36 4.50 4.28 -1.00
C MET A 36 4.82 5.42 -1.96
N LYS A 37 5.20 6.56 -1.39
CA LYS A 37 5.70 7.68 -2.18
C LYS A 37 7.21 7.58 -2.26
N GLY A 38 7.71 7.41 -3.48
CA GLY A 38 9.12 7.17 -3.74
C GLY A 38 9.44 5.70 -3.81
N SER A 39 10.73 5.39 -3.89
CA SER A 39 11.20 4.02 -3.98
C SER A 39 11.73 3.54 -2.64
N LYS A 40 11.98 2.23 -2.57
CA LYS A 40 12.57 1.60 -1.38
C LYS A 40 13.87 2.28 -0.99
N LEU A 41 14.70 2.63 -1.96
CA LEU A 41 15.99 3.25 -1.71
C LEU A 41 15.90 4.76 -1.52
N MET A 42 14.86 5.39 -2.06
CA MET A 42 14.69 6.84 -1.98
C MET A 42 13.23 7.19 -1.68
N PRO A 43 12.78 6.98 -0.43
CA PRO A 43 11.42 7.40 -0.05
C PRO A 43 11.29 8.92 -0.16
N GLN A 44 10.14 9.36 -0.67
CA GLN A 44 9.88 10.80 -0.88
C GLN A 44 8.96 11.39 0.18
N CYS A 45 8.67 10.65 1.23
CA CYS A 45 7.75 11.06 2.28
C CYS A 45 8.21 10.43 3.58
N GLY A 46 8.16 11.19 4.68
CA GLY A 46 8.58 10.68 5.98
C GLY A 46 7.79 9.46 6.45
N PHE A 47 6.49 9.44 6.15
CA PHE A 47 5.67 8.30 6.53
C PHE A 47 6.03 7.06 5.72
N SER A 48 6.33 7.23 4.43
CA SER A 48 6.82 6.11 3.60
C SER A 48 8.19 5.63 4.07
N ASN A 49 9.04 6.55 4.46
CA ASN A 49 10.34 6.20 5.01
C ASN A 49 10.21 5.37 6.28
N ASN A 50 9.27 5.70 7.15
CA ASN A 50 9.04 4.93 8.37
C ASN A 50 8.70 3.48 8.05
N ALA A 51 7.84 3.25 7.07
CA ALA A 51 7.46 1.90 6.68
C ALA A 51 8.66 1.11 6.17
N VAL A 52 9.47 1.73 5.32
CA VAL A 52 10.67 1.10 4.76
C VAL A 52 11.66 0.76 5.87
N GLN A 53 11.89 1.69 6.79
CA GLN A 53 12.84 1.46 7.87
C GLN A 53 12.41 0.30 8.77
N ILE A 54 11.13 0.22 9.06
CA ILE A 54 10.61 -0.86 9.90
C ILE A 54 10.79 -2.21 9.22
N LEU A 55 10.43 -2.31 7.94
CA LEU A 55 10.58 -3.59 7.23
C LEU A 55 12.04 -3.96 7.05
N ASN A 56 12.90 -2.97 6.83
CA ASN A 56 14.35 -3.22 6.79
C ASN A 56 14.87 -3.73 8.13
N ALA A 57 14.38 -3.17 9.23
CA ALA A 57 14.81 -3.59 10.55
C ALA A 57 14.40 -5.04 10.85
N LEU A 58 13.27 -5.48 10.30
CA LEU A 58 12.84 -6.87 10.44
C LEU A 58 13.65 -7.83 9.57
N GLY A 59 14.36 -7.30 8.57
CA GLY A 59 15.20 -8.13 7.71
C GLY A 59 14.42 -9.05 6.79
N VAL A 60 13.19 -8.69 6.44
CA VAL A 60 12.32 -9.54 5.61
C VAL A 60 12.28 -9.02 4.18
N PRO A 61 12.08 -9.90 3.20
CA PRO A 61 11.89 -9.46 1.82
C PRO A 61 10.53 -8.80 1.66
N TYR A 62 10.48 -7.72 0.92
CA TYR A 62 9.22 -7.03 0.63
C TYR A 62 9.34 -6.29 -0.69
N GLU A 63 8.20 -6.06 -1.32
CA GLU A 63 8.13 -5.33 -2.58
C GLU A 63 7.55 -3.95 -2.34
N THR A 64 7.88 -3.00 -3.20
CA THR A 64 7.33 -1.65 -3.11
C THR A 64 6.77 -1.20 -4.44
N VAL A 65 5.76 -0.35 -4.39
CA VAL A 65 5.20 0.31 -5.55
C VAL A 65 5.24 1.81 -5.30
N ASP A 66 5.90 2.54 -6.21
CA ASP A 66 6.00 3.99 -6.11
C ASP A 66 4.76 4.62 -6.73
N VAL A 67 3.85 5.08 -5.88
CA VAL A 67 2.59 5.65 -6.35
C VAL A 67 2.76 7.04 -6.95
N LEU A 68 3.94 7.64 -6.82
CA LEU A 68 4.21 8.91 -7.50
C LEU A 68 4.44 8.71 -8.99
N GLU A 69 4.80 7.50 -9.40
CA GLU A 69 5.02 7.17 -10.80
C GLU A 69 3.77 6.66 -11.49
N ASP A 70 2.73 6.31 -10.73
CA ASP A 70 1.50 5.76 -11.30
C ASP A 70 0.30 6.35 -10.57
N PHE A 71 -0.26 7.40 -11.18
CA PHE A 71 -1.38 8.12 -10.59
C PHE A 71 -2.62 7.23 -10.43
N GLU A 72 -2.85 6.34 -11.36
CA GLU A 72 -4.01 5.45 -11.29
C GLU A 72 -3.89 4.51 -10.10
N ILE A 73 -2.73 3.93 -9.89
CA ILE A 73 -2.52 3.08 -8.71
C ILE A 73 -2.64 3.91 -7.44
N ARG A 74 -2.13 5.14 -7.45
CA ARG A 74 -2.22 6.02 -6.27
C ARG A 74 -3.66 6.22 -5.84
N GLN A 75 -4.55 6.49 -6.79
CA GLN A 75 -5.96 6.68 -6.47
C GLN A 75 -6.65 5.34 -6.22
N GLY A 76 -6.35 4.35 -7.03
CA GLY A 76 -7.01 3.05 -6.94
C GLY A 76 -6.72 2.31 -5.65
N ILE A 77 -5.49 2.40 -5.13
CA ILE A 77 -5.15 1.67 -3.91
C ILE A 77 -5.95 2.19 -2.71
N LYS A 78 -6.29 3.48 -2.70
CA LYS A 78 -7.10 4.05 -1.63
C LYS A 78 -8.52 3.48 -1.66
N GLU A 79 -9.07 3.28 -2.84
CA GLU A 79 -10.38 2.66 -2.98
C GLU A 79 -10.31 1.16 -2.68
N TYR A 80 -9.26 0.50 -3.16
CA TYR A 80 -9.07 -0.93 -2.96
C TYR A 80 -9.03 -1.29 -1.47
N SER A 81 -8.30 -0.51 -0.69
CA SER A 81 -8.14 -0.76 0.75
C SER A 81 -9.20 -0.05 1.60
N ASN A 82 -9.94 0.88 1.01
CA ASN A 82 -10.83 1.79 1.73
C ASN A 82 -10.06 2.57 2.80
N TRP A 83 -8.84 2.99 2.47
CA TRP A 83 -7.96 3.74 3.37
C TRP A 83 -7.43 4.95 2.63
N PRO A 84 -7.52 6.16 3.19
CA PRO A 84 -7.31 7.40 2.43
C PRO A 84 -5.87 7.84 2.25
N THR A 85 -4.93 7.26 2.96
CA THR A 85 -3.57 7.79 2.98
C THR A 85 -2.54 6.79 2.48
N ILE A 86 -1.36 7.29 2.11
CA ILE A 86 -0.19 6.55 1.70
C ILE A 86 0.89 6.81 2.77
N PRO A 87 1.70 5.84 3.17
CA PRO A 87 1.85 4.49 2.62
C PRO A 87 0.77 3.52 3.08
N GLN A 88 0.67 2.41 2.33
CA GLN A 88 -0.21 1.30 2.70
C GLN A 88 0.57 0.00 2.61
N VAL A 89 0.46 -0.82 3.65
CA VAL A 89 1.17 -2.09 3.75
C VAL A 89 0.17 -3.23 3.69
N PHE A 90 0.46 -4.20 2.83
CA PHE A 90 -0.32 -5.44 2.73
C PHE A 90 0.60 -6.61 3.05
N ILE A 91 0.11 -7.51 3.88
CA ILE A 91 0.84 -8.73 4.24
C ILE A 91 -0.05 -9.92 3.97
N ASN A 92 0.44 -10.84 3.17
CA ASN A 92 -0.27 -12.06 2.79
C ASN A 92 -1.65 -11.76 2.18
N GLY A 93 -1.72 -10.70 1.38
CA GLY A 93 -2.94 -10.30 0.69
C GLY A 93 -3.89 -9.47 1.53
N GLU A 94 -3.56 -9.18 2.78
CA GLU A 94 -4.43 -8.44 3.68
C GLU A 94 -3.88 -7.06 3.97
N PHE A 95 -4.77 -6.06 3.98
CA PHE A 95 -4.39 -4.71 4.33
C PHE A 95 -4.07 -4.63 5.82
N ILE A 96 -2.87 -4.15 6.14
CA ILE A 96 -2.44 -4.03 7.53
C ILE A 96 -2.65 -2.61 8.04
N GLY A 97 -2.24 -1.62 7.27
CA GLY A 97 -2.40 -0.23 7.66
C GLY A 97 -1.34 0.66 7.07
N GLY A 98 -1.31 1.88 7.56
CA GLY A 98 -0.31 2.86 7.17
C GLY A 98 0.84 2.90 8.16
N SER A 99 1.56 4.04 8.13
CA SER A 99 2.76 4.22 8.94
C SER A 99 2.49 4.05 10.43
N ASP A 100 1.43 4.68 10.94
CA ASP A 100 1.16 4.66 12.39
C ASP A 100 0.83 3.25 12.89
N ILE A 101 0.02 2.53 12.13
CA ILE A 101 -0.35 1.16 12.50
C ILE A 101 0.90 0.27 12.46
N LEU A 102 1.73 0.44 11.45
CA LEU A 102 2.94 -0.35 11.30
C LEU A 102 3.89 -0.12 12.48
N ILE A 103 4.03 1.13 12.92
CA ILE A 103 4.86 1.47 14.07
C ILE A 103 4.33 0.78 15.32
N GLU A 104 3.02 0.85 15.57
CA GLU A 104 2.42 0.21 16.73
C GLU A 104 2.65 -1.29 16.73
N LEU A 105 2.42 -1.95 15.59
CA LEU A 105 2.59 -3.39 15.48
C LEU A 105 4.06 -3.79 15.65
N TYR A 106 4.97 -2.95 15.14
CA TYR A 106 6.39 -3.20 15.31
C TYR A 106 6.79 -3.14 16.78
N GLN A 107 6.35 -2.10 17.46
CA GLN A 107 6.70 -1.90 18.86
C GLN A 107 6.13 -2.97 19.78
N SER A 108 4.96 -3.49 19.45
CA SER A 108 4.34 -4.54 20.26
C SER A 108 4.87 -5.94 19.96
N GLY A 109 5.64 -6.09 18.89
CA GLY A 109 6.12 -7.40 18.44
C GLY A 109 5.15 -8.16 17.56
N GLU A 110 3.94 -7.63 17.36
CA GLU A 110 2.94 -8.31 16.54
C GLU A 110 3.32 -8.34 15.08
N LEU A 111 4.02 -7.30 14.60
CA LEU A 111 4.41 -7.25 13.19
C LEU A 111 5.35 -8.39 12.85
N GLN A 112 6.29 -8.71 13.71
CA GLN A 112 7.21 -9.81 13.49
C GLN A 112 6.43 -11.12 13.34
N GLN A 113 5.42 -11.33 14.17
CA GLN A 113 4.59 -12.53 14.08
C GLN A 113 3.83 -12.59 12.77
N LEU A 114 3.27 -11.47 12.34
CA LEU A 114 2.53 -11.41 11.08
C LEU A 114 3.41 -11.75 9.89
N VAL A 115 4.63 -11.19 9.83
CA VAL A 115 5.52 -11.46 8.72
C VAL A 115 6.05 -12.89 8.76
N GLU A 116 6.30 -13.44 9.93
CA GLU A 116 6.75 -14.83 10.05
C GLU A 116 5.70 -15.79 9.52
N VAL A 117 4.43 -15.57 9.88
CA VAL A 117 3.33 -16.41 9.40
C VAL A 117 3.20 -16.27 7.89
N ALA A 118 3.28 -15.06 7.36
CA ALA A 118 3.14 -14.82 5.93
C ALA A 118 4.26 -15.50 5.14
N LEU A 119 5.49 -15.41 5.62
CA LEU A 119 6.64 -15.97 4.91
C LEU A 119 6.70 -17.50 5.03
N ALA A 120 6.08 -18.06 6.05
CA ALA A 120 6.03 -19.51 6.23
C ALA A 120 4.92 -20.17 5.40
N SER A 121 4.00 -19.39 4.84
CA SER A 121 2.86 -19.93 4.07
C SER A 121 3.22 -20.46 2.71
#